data_8b4a6b2beced78ffada094ec6cecaccf
#
_entry.id   8b4a6b2beced78ffada094ec6cecaccf
#
_cell.length_a   1.000
_cell.length_b   1.000
_cell.length_c   1.000
_cell.angle_alpha   90.00
_cell.angle_beta   90.00
_cell.angle_gamma   90.00
#
_symmetry.space_group_name_H-M   'P 1'
#
loop_
_entity.id
_entity.type
_entity.pdbx_description
1 polymer ?
#
loop_
_entity_poly.entity_id
_entity_poly.type
_entity_poly.pdbx_seq_one_letter_code
_entity_poly.pdbx_strand_id
1 'polypeptide(L)'
;MKCESKNGEIKVMNKIAIMTDSNSGITQKEAERLGIRVLPMPFFINDELFYEDITLTQEEFYQRLAEDADISTSQPSPADVMELWEELLEEYDEVIHIPMSSGLSSSCETAIMLAKEFDGRVHVVDNQRISVTQRQSVMDAIAMRDKGMSADEIVDVLMREKLEASIYITVDTLKYLKKGGRITPAAAAIGTVLNLKPVLQIQGEKLDAFAKVRGIKAAKKTMLDAMEKDIRERFAGSQVNLAAAYTCTECGSGKSKRDSRDMNWKWTSSPSA
;
A
#
# COMPACT_ATOMS: atom_id res chain seq x y z
N MET A 1 -26.36 8.57 -9.80
CA MET A 1 -26.24 9.57 -10.89
C MET A 1 -26.83 8.95 -12.17
N LYS A 2 -27.66 9.65 -12.92
CA LYS A 2 -28.26 9.09 -14.16
C LYS A 2 -27.39 9.52 -15.35
N CYS A 3 -26.80 8.57 -16.06
CA CYS A 3 -26.12 8.83 -17.32
C CYS A 3 -26.95 8.25 -18.47
N GLU A 4 -27.25 9.04 -19.49
CA GLU A 4 -27.96 8.55 -20.67
C GLU A 4 -26.99 7.79 -21.57
N SER A 5 -27.29 6.52 -21.82
CA SER A 5 -26.57 5.73 -22.83
C SER A 5 -27.00 6.17 -24.23
N LYS A 6 -26.17 5.94 -25.27
CA LYS A 6 -26.48 6.22 -26.66
C LYS A 6 -27.73 5.51 -27.19
N ASN A 7 -28.33 4.59 -26.41
CA ASN A 7 -29.53 3.82 -26.76
C ASN A 7 -30.76 4.21 -25.94
N GLY A 8 -30.74 5.30 -25.16
CA GLY A 8 -31.92 5.77 -24.40
C GLY A 8 -32.26 4.94 -23.14
N GLU A 9 -31.45 3.99 -22.77
CA GLU A 9 -31.60 3.26 -21.50
C GLU A 9 -30.96 4.05 -20.37
N ILE A 10 -31.72 4.35 -19.33
CA ILE A 10 -31.23 4.96 -18.10
C ILE A 10 -30.50 3.88 -17.30
N LYS A 11 -29.17 3.79 -17.44
CA LYS A 11 -28.35 2.94 -16.58
C LYS A 11 -28.29 3.59 -15.20
N VAL A 12 -28.99 3.00 -14.25
CA VAL A 12 -28.80 3.35 -12.82
C VAL A 12 -27.42 2.87 -12.46
N MET A 13 -26.53 3.79 -12.14
CA MET A 13 -25.18 3.45 -11.73
C MET A 13 -25.21 3.13 -10.24
N ASN A 14 -24.70 1.96 -9.88
CA ASN A 14 -24.54 1.56 -8.49
C ASN A 14 -23.62 2.55 -7.76
N LYS A 15 -23.95 2.85 -6.54
CA LYS A 15 -23.07 3.61 -5.66
C LYS A 15 -21.99 2.67 -5.13
N ILE A 16 -20.73 2.98 -5.41
CA ILE A 16 -19.59 2.14 -5.03
C ILE A 16 -18.81 2.81 -3.91
N ALA A 17 -18.69 2.13 -2.77
CA ALA A 17 -17.75 2.49 -1.72
C ALA A 17 -16.35 1.95 -2.05
N ILE A 18 -15.32 2.73 -1.73
CA ILE A 18 -13.93 2.27 -1.80
C ILE A 18 -13.38 2.18 -0.40
N MET A 19 -12.77 1.04 -0.08
CA MET A 19 -12.16 0.74 1.20
C MET A 19 -10.75 0.20 0.99
N THR A 20 -9.85 0.53 1.91
CA THR A 20 -8.48 0.00 1.99
C THR A 20 -8.08 -0.19 3.45
N ASP A 21 -6.87 -0.63 3.72
CA ASP A 21 -6.30 -0.68 5.07
C ASP A 21 -5.21 0.39 5.29
N SER A 22 -4.78 0.57 6.56
CA SER A 22 -3.80 1.60 6.93
C SER A 22 -2.41 1.39 6.31
N ASN A 23 -2.09 0.20 5.77
CA ASN A 23 -0.84 -0.03 5.05
C ASN A 23 -0.75 0.73 3.72
N SER A 24 -1.86 1.27 3.22
CA SER A 24 -1.87 2.20 2.08
C SER A 24 -1.17 3.53 2.41
N GLY A 25 -0.97 3.84 3.69
CA GLY A 25 -0.47 5.13 4.16
C GLY A 25 -1.48 6.27 4.04
N ILE A 26 -2.76 5.95 3.79
CA ILE A 26 -3.85 6.93 3.82
C ILE A 26 -4.34 7.03 5.27
N THR A 27 -4.23 8.24 5.85
CA THR A 27 -4.70 8.51 7.22
C THR A 27 -6.23 8.59 7.27
N GLN A 28 -6.83 8.43 8.46
CA GLN A 28 -8.28 8.57 8.63
C GLN A 28 -8.80 9.94 8.13
N LYS A 29 -8.09 11.01 8.49
CA LYS A 29 -8.41 12.38 8.04
C LYS A 29 -8.34 12.54 6.51
N GLU A 30 -7.43 11.84 5.87
CA GLU A 30 -7.34 11.85 4.40
C GLU A 30 -8.45 11.00 3.78
N ALA A 31 -8.78 9.87 4.37
CA ALA A 31 -9.87 9.00 3.94
C ALA A 31 -11.22 9.75 3.92
N GLU A 32 -11.51 10.54 4.95
CA GLU A 32 -12.71 11.40 4.99
C GLU A 32 -12.75 12.37 3.80
N ARG A 33 -11.63 13.00 3.46
CA ARG A 33 -11.54 13.94 2.31
C ARG A 33 -11.69 13.24 0.96
N LEU A 34 -11.26 12.00 0.86
CA LEU A 34 -11.35 11.20 -0.35
C LEU A 34 -12.71 10.50 -0.49
N GLY A 35 -13.55 10.52 0.54
CA GLY A 35 -14.83 9.79 0.57
C GLY A 35 -14.63 8.29 0.48
N ILE A 36 -13.67 7.76 1.22
CA ILE A 36 -13.35 6.32 1.32
C ILE A 36 -13.28 5.88 2.78
N ARG A 37 -13.14 4.57 3.01
CA ARG A 37 -12.89 4.00 4.33
C ARG A 37 -11.48 3.40 4.42
N VAL A 38 -10.84 3.57 5.57
CA VAL A 38 -9.56 2.93 5.90
C VAL A 38 -9.73 2.07 7.14
N LEU A 39 -9.55 0.77 6.94
CA LEU A 39 -9.53 -0.21 8.03
C LEU A 39 -8.19 -0.09 8.77
N PRO A 40 -8.20 0.23 10.08
CA PRO A 40 -6.97 0.31 10.84
C PRO A 40 -6.40 -1.10 11.07
N MET A 41 -5.10 -1.27 10.77
CA MET A 41 -4.41 -2.53 11.03
C MET A 41 -3.92 -2.57 12.47
N PRO A 42 -4.19 -3.66 13.22
CA PRO A 42 -3.74 -3.80 14.58
C PRO A 42 -2.26 -4.18 14.67
N PHE A 43 -1.59 -3.66 15.66
CA PHE A 43 -0.25 -4.10 16.06
C PHE A 43 -0.12 -4.10 17.58
N PHE A 44 0.87 -4.85 18.09
CA PHE A 44 1.09 -5.01 19.51
C PHE A 44 2.48 -4.47 19.89
N ILE A 45 2.55 -3.79 21.01
CA ILE A 45 3.79 -3.42 21.68
C ILE A 45 3.73 -4.00 23.10
N ASN A 46 4.64 -4.91 23.43
CA ASN A 46 4.66 -5.61 24.74
C ASN A 46 3.27 -6.20 25.10
N ASP A 47 2.65 -6.87 24.13
CA ASP A 47 1.31 -7.50 24.22
C ASP A 47 0.12 -6.52 24.38
N GLU A 48 0.34 -5.21 24.36
CA GLU A 48 -0.72 -4.20 24.33
C GLU A 48 -1.10 -3.85 22.89
N LEU A 49 -2.41 -3.80 22.60
CA LEU A 49 -2.97 -3.53 21.26
C LEU A 49 -2.98 -2.04 20.93
N PHE A 50 -2.50 -1.71 19.75
CA PHE A 50 -2.49 -0.36 19.19
C PHE A 50 -2.97 -0.32 17.74
N TYR A 51 -3.40 0.89 17.32
CA TYR A 51 -3.74 1.24 15.95
C TYR A 51 -3.01 2.54 15.57
N GLU A 52 -2.29 2.53 14.44
CA GLU A 52 -1.50 3.66 13.97
C GLU A 52 -2.39 4.90 13.78
N ASP A 53 -1.91 6.06 14.25
CA ASP A 53 -2.59 7.37 14.20
C ASP A 53 -3.98 7.42 14.87
N ILE A 54 -4.37 6.36 15.59
CA ILE A 54 -5.61 6.30 16.37
C ILE A 54 -5.29 6.23 17.87
N THR A 55 -4.57 5.18 18.30
CA THR A 55 -4.23 4.98 19.71
C THR A 55 -2.76 5.20 20.01
N LEU A 56 -1.91 5.35 18.98
CA LEU A 56 -0.49 5.64 19.10
C LEU A 56 -0.02 6.48 17.92
N THR A 57 0.75 7.53 18.21
CA THR A 57 1.37 8.35 17.18
C THR A 57 2.62 7.67 16.60
N GLN A 58 3.02 8.08 15.39
CA GLN A 58 4.26 7.62 14.78
C GLN A 58 5.49 7.93 15.67
N GLU A 59 5.52 9.09 16.32
CA GLU A 59 6.60 9.53 17.18
C GLU A 59 6.77 8.60 18.38
N GLU A 60 5.67 8.27 19.06
CA GLU A 60 5.64 7.32 20.18
C GLU A 60 6.03 5.91 19.73
N PHE A 61 5.56 5.47 18.55
CA PHE A 61 5.95 4.18 17.97
C PHE A 61 7.46 4.07 17.80
N TYR A 62 8.11 5.06 17.18
CA TYR A 62 9.55 5.03 16.97
C TYR A 62 10.35 5.18 18.27
N GLN A 63 9.83 5.91 19.25
CA GLN A 63 10.44 5.96 20.58
C GLN A 63 10.45 4.57 21.22
N ARG A 64 9.32 3.88 21.26
CA ARG A 64 9.23 2.51 21.84
C ARG A 64 10.09 1.51 21.06
N LEU A 65 10.15 1.66 19.73
CA LEU A 65 11.03 0.85 18.89
C LEU A 65 12.52 1.06 19.22
N ALA A 66 12.92 2.29 19.51
CA ALA A 66 14.29 2.62 19.93
C ALA A 66 14.62 2.08 21.33
N GLU A 67 13.63 1.89 22.17
CA GLU A 67 13.72 1.26 23.50
C GLU A 67 13.70 -0.28 23.44
N ASP A 68 13.79 -0.88 22.24
CA ASP A 68 13.79 -2.33 21.95
C ASP A 68 12.52 -3.05 22.43
N ALA A 69 11.37 -2.34 22.42
CA ALA A 69 10.08 -2.94 22.76
C ALA A 69 9.76 -4.13 21.84
N ASP A 70 9.05 -5.11 22.36
CA ASP A 70 8.60 -6.24 21.56
C ASP A 70 7.40 -5.84 20.70
N ILE A 71 7.61 -5.80 19.37
CA ILE A 71 6.59 -5.39 18.40
C ILE A 71 6.19 -6.58 17.55
N SER A 72 4.87 -6.77 17.44
CA SER A 72 4.26 -7.75 16.54
C SER A 72 3.04 -7.15 15.83
N THR A 73 2.61 -7.77 14.74
CA THR A 73 1.46 -7.32 13.94
C THR A 73 0.44 -8.44 13.83
N SER A 74 -0.83 -8.08 13.71
CA SER A 74 -1.92 -9.00 13.45
C SER A 74 -2.75 -8.53 12.25
N GLN A 75 -3.59 -9.41 11.73
CA GLN A 75 -4.68 -8.99 10.86
C GLN A 75 -5.83 -8.39 11.68
N PRO A 76 -6.71 -7.56 11.10
CA PRO A 76 -7.96 -7.13 11.73
C PRO A 76 -8.81 -8.35 12.07
N SER A 77 -9.70 -8.22 13.07
CA SER A 77 -10.64 -9.29 13.34
C SER A 77 -11.62 -9.46 12.17
N PRO A 78 -12.07 -10.69 11.86
CA PRO A 78 -13.13 -10.89 10.87
C PRO A 78 -14.38 -10.06 11.15
N ALA A 79 -14.74 -9.89 12.43
CA ALA A 79 -15.89 -9.10 12.85
C ALA A 79 -15.74 -7.62 12.45
N ASP A 80 -14.58 -7.00 12.73
CA ASP A 80 -14.33 -5.59 12.38
C ASP A 80 -14.40 -5.36 10.86
N VAL A 81 -13.93 -6.33 10.08
CA VAL A 81 -13.99 -6.27 8.61
C VAL A 81 -15.43 -6.32 8.12
N MET A 82 -16.21 -7.27 8.64
CA MET A 82 -17.63 -7.45 8.23
C MET A 82 -18.49 -6.28 8.68
N GLU A 83 -18.34 -5.81 9.91
CA GLU A 83 -19.06 -4.66 10.46
C GLU A 83 -18.84 -3.41 9.59
N LEU A 84 -17.60 -3.15 9.18
CA LEU A 84 -17.29 -2.01 8.31
C LEU A 84 -17.91 -2.16 6.90
N TRP A 85 -17.99 -3.38 6.35
CA TRP A 85 -18.69 -3.61 5.09
C TRP A 85 -20.19 -3.45 5.24
N GLU A 86 -20.79 -3.93 6.34
CA GLU A 86 -22.21 -3.78 6.65
C GLU A 86 -22.58 -2.29 6.75
N GLU A 87 -21.81 -1.50 7.50
CA GLU A 87 -21.99 -0.05 7.58
C GLU A 87 -21.94 0.62 6.20
N LEU A 88 -20.95 0.26 5.36
CA LEU A 88 -20.84 0.82 4.01
C LEU A 88 -22.02 0.43 3.12
N LEU A 89 -22.52 -0.80 3.24
CA LEU A 89 -23.63 -1.31 2.45
C LEU A 89 -24.99 -0.77 2.86
N GLU A 90 -25.09 0.00 3.96
CA GLU A 90 -26.29 0.79 4.29
C GLU A 90 -26.46 2.01 3.35
N GLU A 91 -25.33 2.58 2.85
CA GLU A 91 -25.33 3.78 2.01
C GLU A 91 -24.95 3.52 0.54
N TYR A 92 -24.23 2.42 0.28
CA TYR A 92 -23.67 2.03 -1.02
C TYR A 92 -24.24 0.69 -1.48
N ASP A 93 -24.31 0.51 -2.78
CA ASP A 93 -24.80 -0.74 -3.38
C ASP A 93 -23.70 -1.82 -3.36
N GLU A 94 -22.45 -1.40 -3.53
CA GLU A 94 -21.27 -2.28 -3.63
C GLU A 94 -20.06 -1.67 -2.92
N VAL A 95 -19.15 -2.54 -2.45
CA VAL A 95 -17.87 -2.16 -1.81
C VAL A 95 -16.71 -2.75 -2.59
N ILE A 96 -15.74 -1.94 -2.95
CA ILE A 96 -14.43 -2.39 -3.45
C ILE A 96 -13.43 -2.25 -2.30
N HIS A 97 -12.97 -3.38 -1.76
CA HIS A 97 -11.94 -3.45 -0.72
C HIS A 97 -10.59 -3.77 -1.33
N ILE A 98 -9.63 -2.86 -1.18
CA ILE A 98 -8.25 -2.96 -1.69
C ILE A 98 -7.31 -3.14 -0.49
N PRO A 99 -7.13 -4.36 0.03
CA PRO A 99 -6.24 -4.63 1.15
C PRO A 99 -4.77 -4.67 0.70
N MET A 100 -3.84 -4.71 1.68
CA MET A 100 -2.45 -5.01 1.39
C MET A 100 -2.29 -6.41 0.80
N SER A 101 -1.20 -6.61 0.05
CA SER A 101 -0.84 -7.87 -0.61
C SER A 101 -1.07 -9.12 0.24
N SER A 102 -1.72 -10.15 -0.33
CA SER A 102 -1.85 -11.48 0.26
C SER A 102 -0.51 -12.13 0.60
N GLY A 103 0.55 -11.80 -0.14
CA GLY A 103 1.90 -12.28 0.14
C GLY A 103 2.54 -11.70 1.41
N LEU A 104 1.98 -10.62 1.96
CA LEU A 104 2.49 -9.91 3.15
C LEU A 104 1.58 -10.10 4.38
N SER A 105 0.29 -10.34 4.19
CA SER A 105 -0.67 -10.55 5.27
C SER A 105 -1.80 -11.48 4.85
N SER A 106 -2.22 -12.36 5.75
CA SER A 106 -3.42 -13.21 5.58
C SER A 106 -4.72 -12.40 5.57
N SER A 107 -4.69 -11.11 5.91
CA SER A 107 -5.90 -10.25 5.95
C SER A 107 -6.63 -10.23 4.61
N CYS A 108 -5.90 -10.23 3.50
CA CYS A 108 -6.48 -10.26 2.16
C CYS A 108 -7.24 -11.57 1.89
N GLU A 109 -6.62 -12.73 2.19
CA GLU A 109 -7.26 -14.04 2.02
C GLU A 109 -8.48 -14.19 2.92
N THR A 110 -8.38 -13.71 4.17
CA THR A 110 -9.53 -13.66 5.10
C THR A 110 -10.65 -12.81 4.54
N ALA A 111 -10.35 -11.61 4.03
CA ALA A 111 -11.35 -10.75 3.40
C ALA A 111 -12.02 -11.42 2.19
N ILE A 112 -11.25 -12.09 1.32
CA ILE A 112 -11.80 -12.83 0.17
C ILE A 112 -12.78 -13.94 0.62
N MET A 113 -12.47 -14.61 1.73
CA MET A 113 -13.38 -15.64 2.27
C MET A 113 -14.67 -15.01 2.80
N LEU A 114 -14.56 -13.95 3.59
CA LEU A 114 -15.71 -13.27 4.20
C LEU A 114 -16.62 -12.61 3.15
N ALA A 115 -16.05 -12.06 2.08
CA ALA A 115 -16.81 -11.41 1.01
C ALA A 115 -17.85 -12.32 0.34
N LYS A 116 -17.68 -13.65 0.42
CA LYS A 116 -18.64 -14.63 -0.13
C LYS A 116 -20.01 -14.58 0.57
N GLU A 117 -20.07 -14.06 1.78
CA GLU A 117 -21.29 -13.94 2.57
C GLU A 117 -22.12 -12.68 2.21
N PHE A 118 -21.60 -11.83 1.31
CA PHE A 118 -22.23 -10.56 0.92
C PHE A 118 -22.88 -10.57 -0.47
N ASP A 119 -23.25 -11.75 -0.98
CA ASP A 119 -24.03 -11.91 -2.23
C ASP A 119 -23.43 -11.16 -3.44
N GLY A 120 -22.10 -11.10 -3.53
CA GLY A 120 -21.40 -10.42 -4.62
C GLY A 120 -21.33 -8.90 -4.51
N ARG A 121 -21.82 -8.30 -3.40
CA ARG A 121 -21.76 -6.85 -3.17
C ARG A 121 -20.41 -6.36 -2.64
N VAL A 122 -19.53 -7.26 -2.22
CA VAL A 122 -18.18 -6.93 -1.73
C VAL A 122 -17.14 -7.56 -2.64
N HIS A 123 -16.32 -6.70 -3.24
CA HIS A 123 -15.26 -7.08 -4.17
C HIS A 123 -13.91 -6.85 -3.50
N VAL A 124 -13.16 -7.92 -3.21
CA VAL A 124 -11.82 -7.83 -2.61
C VAL A 124 -10.76 -7.91 -3.70
N VAL A 125 -9.87 -6.94 -3.77
CA VAL A 125 -8.86 -6.79 -4.83
C VAL A 125 -7.48 -7.16 -4.30
N ASP A 126 -7.02 -8.38 -4.55
CA ASP A 126 -5.62 -8.78 -4.28
C ASP A 126 -4.71 -8.43 -5.45
N ASN A 127 -4.40 -7.17 -5.61
CA ASN A 127 -3.45 -6.73 -6.63
C ASN A 127 -1.99 -6.71 -6.15
N GLN A 128 -1.69 -7.36 -5.03
CA GLN A 128 -0.36 -7.59 -4.47
C GLN A 128 0.45 -6.31 -4.25
N ARG A 129 -0.21 -5.23 -3.88
CA ARG A 129 0.40 -3.94 -3.61
C ARG A 129 0.41 -3.62 -2.11
N ILE A 130 1.27 -2.69 -1.73
CA ILE A 130 1.40 -2.17 -0.36
C ILE A 130 1.93 -0.73 -0.42
N SER A 131 1.71 0.04 0.65
CA SER A 131 2.25 1.40 0.80
C SER A 131 1.84 2.30 -0.37
N VAL A 132 2.77 3.06 -0.93
CA VAL A 132 2.51 4.02 -2.01
C VAL A 132 1.87 3.40 -3.26
N THR A 133 2.15 2.13 -3.56
CA THR A 133 1.52 1.44 -4.71
C THR A 133 0.10 0.99 -4.40
N GLN A 134 -0.21 0.58 -3.16
CA GLN A 134 -1.58 0.31 -2.71
C GLN A 134 -2.40 1.61 -2.70
N ARG A 135 -1.82 2.70 -2.18
CA ARG A 135 -2.42 4.03 -2.26
C ARG A 135 -2.76 4.41 -3.70
N GLN A 136 -1.85 4.17 -4.65
CA GLN A 136 -2.11 4.46 -6.06
C GLN A 136 -3.31 3.67 -6.58
N SER A 137 -3.43 2.38 -6.24
CA SER A 137 -4.61 1.58 -6.60
C SER A 137 -5.92 2.16 -6.07
N VAL A 138 -5.90 2.70 -4.85
CA VAL A 138 -7.06 3.40 -4.29
C VAL A 138 -7.41 4.66 -5.10
N MET A 139 -6.41 5.47 -5.45
CA MET A 139 -6.62 6.67 -6.27
C MET A 139 -7.13 6.34 -7.67
N ASP A 140 -6.63 5.26 -8.27
CA ASP A 140 -7.08 4.78 -9.57
C ASP A 140 -8.53 4.27 -9.49
N ALA A 141 -8.90 3.54 -8.43
CA ALA A 141 -10.27 3.09 -8.18
C ALA A 141 -11.24 4.28 -8.03
N ILE A 142 -10.85 5.32 -7.26
CA ILE A 142 -11.64 6.55 -7.13
C ILE A 142 -11.85 7.20 -8.51
N ALA A 143 -10.78 7.36 -9.28
CA ALA A 143 -10.85 7.99 -10.60
C ALA A 143 -11.72 7.20 -11.59
N MET A 144 -11.68 5.87 -11.54
CA MET A 144 -12.53 5.00 -12.36
C MET A 144 -13.99 5.04 -11.93
N ARG A 145 -14.27 4.98 -10.62
CA ARG A 145 -15.60 5.16 -10.05
C ARG A 145 -16.23 6.49 -10.49
N ASP A 146 -15.47 7.57 -10.36
CA ASP A 146 -15.93 8.93 -10.69
C ASP A 146 -16.17 9.11 -12.19
N LYS A 147 -15.55 8.28 -13.04
CA LYS A 147 -15.85 8.17 -14.49
C LYS A 147 -17.06 7.29 -14.80
N GLY A 148 -17.65 6.66 -13.80
CA GLY A 148 -18.84 5.84 -13.94
C GLY A 148 -18.60 4.40 -14.36
N MET A 149 -17.43 3.85 -14.10
CA MET A 149 -17.17 2.43 -14.27
C MET A 149 -17.90 1.63 -13.19
N SER A 150 -18.33 0.42 -13.52
CA SER A 150 -18.90 -0.54 -12.56
C SER A 150 -17.83 -1.10 -11.64
N ALA A 151 -18.24 -1.72 -10.52
CA ALA A 151 -17.31 -2.36 -9.60
C ALA A 151 -16.48 -3.45 -10.29
N ASP A 152 -17.11 -4.31 -11.08
CA ASP A 152 -16.43 -5.37 -11.84
C ASP A 152 -15.38 -4.79 -12.81
N GLU A 153 -15.73 -3.75 -13.57
CA GLU A 153 -14.78 -3.11 -14.49
C GLU A 153 -13.56 -2.53 -13.74
N ILE A 154 -13.77 -1.93 -12.56
CA ILE A 154 -12.69 -1.38 -11.73
C ILE A 154 -11.80 -2.52 -11.21
N VAL A 155 -12.41 -3.58 -10.69
CA VAL A 155 -11.70 -4.78 -10.19
C VAL A 155 -10.85 -5.39 -11.31
N ASP A 156 -11.43 -5.57 -12.49
CA ASP A 156 -10.73 -6.15 -13.64
C ASP A 156 -9.49 -5.33 -14.05
N VAL A 157 -9.60 -3.99 -14.04
CA VAL A 157 -8.46 -3.11 -14.32
C VAL A 157 -7.39 -3.27 -13.25
N LEU A 158 -7.75 -3.17 -11.97
CA LEU A 158 -6.79 -3.26 -10.87
C LEU A 158 -6.08 -4.61 -10.80
N MET A 159 -6.80 -5.70 -11.11
CA MET A 159 -6.22 -7.05 -11.15
C MET A 159 -5.32 -7.27 -12.37
N ARG A 160 -5.69 -6.74 -13.53
CA ARG A 160 -4.86 -6.79 -14.75
C ARG A 160 -3.54 -6.03 -14.55
N GLU A 161 -3.59 -4.89 -13.87
CA GLU A 161 -2.44 -4.02 -13.62
C GLU A 161 -1.65 -4.39 -12.36
N LYS A 162 -1.90 -5.55 -11.80
CA LYS A 162 -1.29 -6.09 -10.59
C LYS A 162 0.24 -5.94 -10.56
N LEU A 163 0.90 -6.28 -11.65
CA LEU A 163 2.36 -6.25 -11.77
C LEU A 163 2.91 -4.93 -12.36
N GLU A 164 2.04 -3.97 -12.70
CA GLU A 164 2.46 -2.66 -13.20
C GLU A 164 2.90 -1.72 -12.08
N ALA A 165 3.68 -2.27 -11.15
CA ALA A 165 4.28 -1.55 -10.03
C ALA A 165 5.61 -2.18 -9.64
N SER A 166 6.52 -1.37 -9.10
CA SER A 166 7.77 -1.81 -8.48
C SER A 166 8.02 -1.01 -7.22
N ILE A 167 8.47 -1.69 -6.17
CA ILE A 167 8.93 -1.03 -4.94
C ILE A 167 10.37 -1.48 -4.70
N TYR A 168 11.28 -0.53 -4.48
CA TYR A 168 12.64 -0.76 -4.04
C TYR A 168 12.83 -0.19 -2.65
N ILE A 169 13.35 -0.98 -1.71
CA ILE A 169 13.47 -0.63 -0.30
C ILE A 169 14.88 -0.90 0.19
N THR A 170 15.44 0.03 0.95
CA THR A 170 16.59 -0.25 1.81
C THR A 170 16.22 -0.04 3.26
N VAL A 171 16.68 -0.92 4.14
CA VAL A 171 16.39 -0.89 5.57
C VAL A 171 17.68 -0.90 6.38
N ASP A 172 17.64 -0.36 7.58
CA ASP A 172 18.79 -0.37 8.48
C ASP A 172 19.03 -1.76 9.06
N THR A 173 17.96 -2.50 9.33
CA THR A 173 18.02 -3.87 9.85
C THR A 173 16.96 -4.76 9.23
N LEU A 174 17.29 -6.02 9.01
CA LEU A 174 16.35 -7.06 8.60
C LEU A 174 15.67 -7.77 9.79
N LYS A 175 16.01 -7.40 11.04
CA LYS A 175 15.54 -8.06 12.27
C LYS A 175 14.02 -8.24 12.26
N TYR A 176 13.28 -7.16 12.04
CA TYR A 176 11.81 -7.16 12.10
C TYR A 176 11.18 -7.90 10.92
N LEU A 177 11.72 -7.73 9.71
CA LEU A 177 11.24 -8.43 8.51
C LEU A 177 11.45 -9.94 8.62
N LYS A 178 12.59 -10.36 9.19
CA LYS A 178 12.85 -11.79 9.49
C LYS A 178 11.90 -12.32 10.54
N LYS A 179 11.74 -11.60 11.66
CA LYS A 179 10.80 -11.97 12.73
C LYS A 179 9.38 -12.14 12.19
N GLY A 180 8.97 -11.23 11.32
CA GLY A 180 7.65 -11.25 10.70
C GLY A 180 7.46 -12.28 9.58
N GLY A 181 8.53 -12.84 9.02
CA GLY A 181 8.43 -13.79 7.89
C GLY A 181 7.96 -13.18 6.56
N ARG A 182 8.08 -11.85 6.38
CA ARG A 182 7.63 -11.11 5.19
C ARG A 182 8.70 -10.96 4.11
N ILE A 183 9.82 -11.67 4.26
CA ILE A 183 10.90 -11.69 3.26
C ILE A 183 11.16 -13.11 2.77
N THR A 184 11.66 -13.22 1.53
CA THR A 184 12.07 -14.52 0.99
C THR A 184 13.28 -15.08 1.75
N PRO A 185 13.51 -16.41 1.71
CA PRO A 185 14.72 -17.02 2.27
C PRO A 185 16.00 -16.40 1.72
N ALA A 186 16.03 -16.03 0.43
CA ALA A 186 17.17 -15.36 -0.21
C ALA A 186 17.45 -13.99 0.42
N ALA A 187 16.42 -13.17 0.64
CA ALA A 187 16.52 -11.89 1.32
C ALA A 187 16.90 -12.07 2.80
N ALA A 188 16.37 -13.07 3.49
CA ALA A 188 16.71 -13.40 4.86
C ALA A 188 18.16 -13.86 5.04
N ALA A 189 18.76 -14.50 4.02
CA ALA A 189 20.16 -14.92 4.01
C ALA A 189 21.14 -13.75 3.89
N ILE A 190 20.68 -12.54 3.59
CA ILE A 190 21.52 -11.34 3.63
C ILE A 190 21.90 -11.11 5.10
N GLY A 191 23.10 -11.57 5.47
CA GLY A 191 23.59 -11.47 6.84
C GLY A 191 23.79 -10.01 7.29
N THR A 192 23.86 -9.80 8.61
CA THR A 192 24.27 -8.54 9.21
C THR A 192 25.80 -8.40 9.11
N VAL A 193 26.30 -7.99 7.96
CA VAL A 193 27.71 -7.60 7.80
C VAL A 193 27.80 -6.10 8.00
N LEU A 194 28.79 -5.67 8.79
CA LEU A 194 29.02 -4.27 9.09
C LEU A 194 29.02 -3.41 7.80
N ASN A 195 28.20 -2.36 7.79
CA ASN A 195 28.05 -1.41 6.69
C ASN A 195 27.52 -1.97 5.35
N LEU A 196 27.00 -3.20 5.31
CA LEU A 196 26.23 -3.69 4.17
C LEU A 196 24.76 -3.25 4.33
N LYS A 197 24.23 -2.64 3.26
CA LYS A 197 22.83 -2.27 3.14
C LYS A 197 22.13 -3.18 2.12
N PRO A 198 21.10 -3.92 2.53
CA PRO A 198 20.30 -4.65 1.58
C PRO A 198 19.44 -3.67 0.77
N VAL A 199 19.34 -3.92 -0.51
CA VAL A 199 18.27 -3.39 -1.35
C VAL A 199 17.33 -4.56 -1.64
N LEU A 200 16.09 -4.41 -1.24
CA LEU A 200 15.02 -5.35 -1.46
C LEU A 200 14.07 -4.80 -2.51
N GLN A 201 13.32 -5.70 -3.15
CA GLN A 201 12.25 -5.32 -4.06
C GLN A 201 10.94 -6.00 -3.69
N ILE A 202 9.82 -5.37 -4.02
CA ILE A 202 8.50 -6.00 -4.10
C ILE A 202 8.03 -5.85 -5.54
N GLN A 203 7.81 -7.00 -6.16
CA GLN A 203 7.29 -7.12 -7.50
C GLN A 203 6.43 -8.39 -7.55
N GLY A 204 5.26 -8.28 -6.91
CA GLY A 204 4.40 -9.40 -6.59
C GLY A 204 4.25 -9.58 -5.08
N GLU A 205 4.39 -10.79 -4.58
CA GLU A 205 3.90 -11.17 -3.24
C GLU A 205 4.77 -10.70 -2.06
N LYS A 206 6.08 -10.94 -2.08
CA LYS A 206 6.96 -10.76 -0.91
C LYS A 206 8.14 -9.88 -1.20
N LEU A 207 8.78 -9.40 -0.12
CA LEU A 207 10.07 -8.73 -0.23
C LEU A 207 11.14 -9.74 -0.62
N ASP A 208 11.79 -9.51 -1.75
CA ASP A 208 12.89 -10.31 -2.25
C ASP A 208 14.21 -9.54 -2.28
N ALA A 209 15.30 -10.27 -2.39
CA ALA A 209 16.63 -9.70 -2.48
C ALA A 209 16.87 -9.11 -3.88
N PHE A 210 17.18 -7.82 -3.95
CA PHE A 210 17.56 -7.18 -5.20
C PHE A 210 19.09 -6.98 -5.31
N ALA A 211 19.69 -6.33 -4.28
CA ALA A 211 21.13 -6.07 -4.26
C ALA A 211 21.68 -6.00 -2.83
N LYS A 212 23.00 -6.18 -2.71
CA LYS A 212 23.79 -5.92 -1.50
C LYS A 212 24.84 -4.88 -1.81
N VAL A 213 24.83 -3.75 -1.14
CA VAL A 213 25.76 -2.66 -1.39
C VAL A 213 26.35 -2.13 -0.10
N ARG A 214 27.46 -1.40 -0.18
CA ARG A 214 28.10 -0.79 0.97
C ARG A 214 27.62 0.64 1.17
N GLY A 215 26.97 0.89 2.31
CA GLY A 215 26.53 2.21 2.73
C GLY A 215 25.25 2.70 2.06
N ILE A 216 24.59 3.64 2.72
CA ILE A 216 23.27 4.16 2.33
C ILE A 216 23.28 4.90 0.99
N LYS A 217 24.40 5.60 0.65
CA LYS A 217 24.52 6.32 -0.63
C LYS A 217 24.48 5.37 -1.81
N ALA A 218 25.22 4.23 -1.71
CA ALA A 218 25.20 3.20 -2.75
C ALA A 218 23.81 2.53 -2.85
N ALA A 219 23.14 2.27 -1.72
CA ALA A 219 21.79 1.72 -1.72
C ALA A 219 20.79 2.66 -2.42
N LYS A 220 20.79 3.94 -2.08
CA LYS A 220 19.95 4.96 -2.75
C LYS A 220 20.22 5.00 -4.27
N LYS A 221 21.49 5.02 -4.67
CA LYS A 221 21.84 4.99 -6.10
C LYS A 221 21.32 3.74 -6.79
N THR A 222 21.50 2.57 -6.19
CA THR A 222 21.03 1.29 -6.76
C THR A 222 19.52 1.26 -6.93
N MET A 223 18.74 1.80 -5.96
CA MET A 223 17.30 1.91 -6.09
C MET A 223 16.89 2.85 -7.23
N LEU A 224 17.54 4.01 -7.36
CA LEU A 224 17.27 4.96 -8.44
C LEU A 224 17.62 4.38 -9.82
N ASP A 225 18.77 3.73 -9.95
CA ASP A 225 19.18 3.07 -11.20
C ASP A 225 18.18 1.96 -11.61
N ALA A 226 17.65 1.21 -10.62
CA ALA A 226 16.63 0.18 -10.86
C ALA A 226 15.29 0.78 -11.31
N MET A 227 14.85 1.85 -10.66
CA MET A 227 13.62 2.57 -11.06
C MET A 227 13.76 3.17 -12.46
N GLU A 228 14.89 3.78 -12.78
CA GLU A 228 15.15 4.31 -14.11
C GLU A 228 15.13 3.21 -15.18
N LYS A 229 15.67 2.04 -14.86
CA LYS A 229 15.60 0.88 -15.75
C LYS A 229 14.16 0.41 -15.95
N ASP A 230 13.38 0.29 -14.89
CA ASP A 230 11.96 -0.11 -14.98
C ASP A 230 11.17 0.87 -15.86
N ILE A 231 11.37 2.18 -15.70
CA ILE A 231 10.69 3.20 -16.51
C ILE A 231 11.02 3.05 -17.98
N ARG A 232 12.29 2.77 -18.30
CA ARG A 232 12.73 2.64 -19.70
C ARG A 232 12.34 1.32 -20.36
N GLU A 233 12.26 0.23 -19.59
CA GLU A 233 12.07 -1.11 -20.12
C GLU A 233 10.68 -1.66 -19.85
N ARG A 234 10.26 -1.72 -18.58
CA ARG A 234 8.97 -2.34 -18.20
C ARG A 234 7.78 -1.42 -18.42
N PHE A 235 7.96 -0.14 -18.16
CA PHE A 235 6.90 0.86 -18.23
C PHE A 235 7.09 1.81 -19.41
N ALA A 236 7.82 1.38 -20.42
CA ALA A 236 8.05 2.17 -21.63
C ALA A 236 6.71 2.54 -22.29
N GLY A 237 6.51 3.84 -22.49
CA GLY A 237 5.25 4.36 -23.08
C GLY A 237 4.07 4.50 -22.11
N SER A 238 4.24 4.09 -20.85
CA SER A 238 3.23 4.27 -19.80
C SER A 238 3.39 5.59 -19.06
N GLN A 239 2.31 6.13 -18.53
CA GLN A 239 2.38 7.21 -17.56
C GLN A 239 2.77 6.62 -16.20
N VAL A 240 3.92 6.99 -15.66
CA VAL A 240 4.46 6.45 -14.41
C VAL A 240 4.28 7.44 -13.27
N ASN A 241 3.69 6.97 -12.17
CA ASN A 241 3.61 7.71 -10.90
C ASN A 241 4.79 7.30 -10.02
N LEU A 242 5.64 8.25 -9.64
CA LEU A 242 6.76 8.04 -8.73
C LEU A 242 6.42 8.55 -7.33
N ALA A 243 6.71 7.73 -6.33
CA ALA A 243 6.55 8.12 -4.93
C ALA A 243 7.76 7.67 -4.11
N ALA A 244 8.09 8.44 -3.07
CA ALA A 244 9.11 8.09 -2.09
C ALA A 244 8.46 8.04 -0.69
N ALA A 245 8.66 6.91 0.00
CA ALA A 245 8.31 6.75 1.39
C ALA A 245 9.58 6.58 2.21
N TYR A 246 9.64 7.20 3.37
CA TYR A 246 10.77 7.07 4.28
C TYR A 246 10.31 7.14 5.73
N THR A 247 11.07 6.48 6.59
CA THR A 247 10.92 6.58 8.04
C THR A 247 12.08 7.41 8.58
N CYS A 248 11.79 8.44 9.36
CA CYS A 248 12.82 9.27 9.95
C CYS A 248 12.97 8.94 11.42
N THR A 249 14.10 8.35 11.79
CA THR A 249 14.50 8.17 13.20
C THR A 249 15.01 9.46 13.86
N GLU A 250 15.25 10.52 13.07
CA GLU A 250 15.78 11.81 13.55
C GLU A 250 14.71 12.89 13.66
N CYS A 251 13.43 12.59 13.47
CA CYS A 251 12.35 13.57 13.57
C CYS A 251 12.19 14.19 14.97
N GLY A 252 12.75 13.55 16.01
CA GLY A 252 12.84 14.13 17.37
C GLY A 252 13.93 15.21 17.52
N SER A 253 14.87 15.38 16.59
CA SER A 253 16.02 16.30 16.71
C SER A 253 15.92 17.57 15.87
N GLY A 254 14.80 17.87 15.24
CA GLY A 254 14.56 19.15 14.56
C GLY A 254 15.39 19.46 13.31
N LYS A 255 16.22 18.51 12.82
CA LYS A 255 17.15 18.73 11.70
C LYS A 255 16.67 18.22 10.34
N SER A 256 15.59 17.46 10.26
CA SER A 256 15.17 16.77 9.02
C SER A 256 14.12 17.48 8.16
N LYS A 257 13.78 18.75 8.44
CA LYS A 257 12.81 19.49 7.60
C LYS A 257 13.36 19.93 6.22
N ARG A 258 14.61 19.67 5.90
CA ARG A 258 15.24 20.16 4.65
C ARG A 258 15.26 19.18 3.48
N ASP A 259 15.21 17.87 3.74
CA ASP A 259 15.35 16.87 2.65
C ASP A 259 14.03 16.47 1.97
N SER A 260 12.87 16.71 2.59
CA SER A 260 11.57 16.32 2.01
C SER A 260 11.02 17.31 0.97
N ARG A 261 11.56 18.53 0.91
CA ARG A 261 11.11 19.57 -0.04
C ARG A 261 11.91 19.63 -1.34
N ASP A 262 13.07 19.01 -1.40
CA ASP A 262 13.97 19.12 -2.55
C ASP A 262 13.92 17.92 -3.52
N MET A 263 13.13 16.90 -3.22
CA MET A 263 12.85 15.81 -4.18
C MET A 263 11.54 16.03 -4.93
N ASN A 264 11.41 17.21 -5.53
CA ASN A 264 10.34 17.49 -6.49
C ASN A 264 10.79 16.97 -7.87
N TRP A 265 10.77 15.63 -8.05
CA TRP A 265 11.05 15.00 -9.33
C TRP A 265 9.86 15.24 -10.26
N LYS A 266 9.89 16.35 -10.99
CA LYS A 266 9.05 16.52 -12.18
C LYS A 266 9.73 15.78 -13.33
N TRP A 267 9.34 14.54 -13.56
CA TRP A 267 9.56 13.91 -14.85
C TRP A 267 8.44 14.34 -15.79
N THR A 268 8.75 15.20 -16.74
CA THR A 268 7.91 15.42 -17.90
C THR A 268 8.45 14.52 -19.00
N SER A 269 7.78 13.40 -19.26
CA SER A 269 7.94 12.72 -20.55
C SER A 269 7.32 13.60 -21.60
N SER A 270 8.10 14.21 -22.46
CA SER A 270 7.61 14.81 -23.68
C SER A 270 7.01 13.72 -24.56
N PRO A 271 5.80 13.86 -25.07
CA PRO A 271 5.33 12.97 -26.12
C PRO A 271 6.21 13.24 -27.35
N SER A 272 6.95 12.24 -27.78
CA SER A 272 7.52 12.25 -29.14
C SER A 272 6.38 12.20 -30.13
N ALA A 273 6.39 13.17 -31.03
CA ALA A 273 5.50 13.34 -32.17
C ALA A 273 5.46 12.12 -33.10
#